data_2fdd24e20e084db20156cb00d9664dfd
#
_entry.id   2fdd24e20e084db20156cb00d9664dfd
#
_cell.length_a   1.000
_cell.length_b   1.000
_cell.length_c   1.000
_cell.angle_alpha   90.00
_cell.angle_beta   90.00
_cell.angle_gamma   90.00
#
_symmetry.space_group_name_H-M   'P 1'
#
loop_
_entity.id
_entity.type
_entity.pdbx_description
1 polymer ?
#
loop_
_entity_poly.entity_id
_entity_poly.type
_entity_poly.pdbx_seq_one_letter_code
_entity_poly.pdbx_strand_id
1 'polypeptide(L)'
;MGKDKKGVNDLEEYSLQHKKAWEFDAYDFWVRNAGTPEERAAKDKENPGKMLKQYANYFDTYEGIKVANICGSCGKKAVPLALLGAEVTVFDISEANKKYAVETAKAAGTTIGYEVCDIMEIDMSKYEGFFDVIFMEGGILHYFHDIDAFMKVMNKLLKPNGKMICSDFHPFTKISDALGLQQPTMSYFSTDIFEGEMAHARFYDEEIRRQIPKCQYRKYTISEIINSIIGNGFTLERFDEHPSWENDMLPGEFTAIAIKNE
;
A
#
# COMPACT_ATOMS: atom_id res chain seq x y z
N MET A 1 -7.36 -16.66 -32.04
CA MET A 1 -8.23 -15.72 -31.32
C MET A 1 -8.94 -16.49 -30.20
N GLY A 2 -8.42 -16.52 -28.98
CA GLY A 2 -9.03 -17.32 -27.88
C GLY A 2 -8.22 -17.36 -26.58
N LYS A 3 -7.21 -16.49 -26.39
CA LYS A 3 -6.39 -16.46 -25.16
C LYS A 3 -6.73 -15.31 -24.18
N ASP A 4 -7.43 -14.26 -24.64
CA ASP A 4 -7.58 -13.06 -23.82
C ASP A 4 -8.79 -13.07 -22.86
N LYS A 5 -9.76 -13.96 -23.07
CA LYS A 5 -10.97 -14.00 -22.22
C LYS A 5 -10.77 -14.73 -20.87
N LYS A 6 -9.77 -15.63 -20.77
CA LYS A 6 -9.51 -16.35 -19.52
C LYS A 6 -8.80 -15.48 -18.49
N GLY A 7 -7.86 -14.63 -18.93
CA GLY A 7 -7.09 -13.76 -18.04
C GLY A 7 -7.88 -12.61 -17.41
N VAL A 8 -8.89 -12.06 -18.11
CA VAL A 8 -9.73 -10.96 -17.57
C VAL A 8 -10.65 -11.47 -16.47
N ASN A 9 -11.28 -12.63 -16.63
CA ASN A 9 -12.13 -13.23 -15.60
C ASN A 9 -11.35 -13.59 -14.31
N ASP A 10 -10.11 -14.08 -14.46
CA ASP A 10 -9.27 -14.46 -13.32
C ASP A 10 -8.81 -13.22 -12.52
N LEU A 11 -8.55 -12.09 -13.19
CA LEU A 11 -8.18 -10.83 -12.54
C LEU A 11 -9.34 -10.20 -11.76
N GLU A 12 -10.54 -10.19 -12.32
CA GLU A 12 -11.75 -9.72 -11.63
C GLU A 12 -12.06 -10.59 -10.40
N GLU A 13 -11.84 -11.89 -10.47
CA GLU A 13 -12.16 -12.82 -9.40
C GLU A 13 -11.27 -12.63 -8.17
N TYR A 14 -9.94 -12.51 -8.33
CA TYR A 14 -9.05 -12.31 -7.18
C TYR A 14 -9.18 -10.91 -6.57
N SER A 15 -9.39 -9.87 -7.39
CA SER A 15 -9.65 -8.51 -6.90
C SER A 15 -10.91 -8.47 -6.04
N LEU A 16 -11.98 -9.13 -6.46
CA LEU A 16 -13.21 -9.25 -5.68
C LEU A 16 -12.99 -10.03 -4.37
N GLN A 17 -12.14 -11.04 -4.38
CA GLN A 17 -11.76 -11.79 -3.18
C GLN A 17 -10.99 -10.89 -2.21
N HIS A 18 -10.04 -10.10 -2.69
CA HIS A 18 -9.31 -9.10 -1.89
C HIS A 18 -10.27 -8.07 -1.30
N LYS A 19 -11.21 -7.56 -2.10
CA LYS A 19 -12.22 -6.61 -1.63
C LYS A 19 -13.01 -7.18 -0.46
N LYS A 20 -13.50 -8.42 -0.57
CA LYS A 20 -14.25 -9.08 0.51
C LYS A 20 -13.41 -9.23 1.79
N ALA A 21 -12.13 -9.55 1.66
CA ALA A 21 -11.24 -9.68 2.80
C ALA A 21 -10.97 -8.33 3.48
N TRP A 22 -10.66 -7.29 2.71
CA TRP A 22 -10.36 -5.95 3.23
C TRP A 22 -11.60 -5.17 3.67
N GLU A 23 -12.80 -5.59 3.26
CA GLU A 23 -14.07 -5.05 3.75
C GLU A 23 -14.54 -5.69 5.06
N PHE A 24 -14.03 -6.90 5.36
CA PHE A 24 -14.46 -7.67 6.53
C PHE A 24 -14.18 -6.90 7.83
N ASP A 25 -15.25 -6.48 8.51
CA ASP A 25 -15.21 -5.79 9.81
C ASP A 25 -14.27 -4.55 9.85
N ALA A 26 -13.91 -3.99 8.68
CA ALA A 26 -12.80 -3.04 8.57
C ALA A 26 -13.03 -1.75 9.37
N TYR A 27 -14.22 -1.17 9.34
CA TYR A 27 -14.51 0.06 10.11
C TYR A 27 -14.38 -0.19 11.63
N ASP A 28 -15.02 -1.23 12.13
CA ASP A 28 -15.01 -1.56 13.56
C ASP A 28 -13.62 -2.01 14.02
N PHE A 29 -12.88 -2.70 13.14
CA PHE A 29 -11.47 -3.00 13.37
C PHE A 29 -10.65 -1.74 13.65
N TRP A 30 -10.82 -0.69 12.82
CA TRP A 30 -10.07 0.55 13.02
C TRP A 30 -10.53 1.28 14.28
N VAL A 31 -11.82 1.30 14.59
CA VAL A 31 -12.33 1.88 15.85
C VAL A 31 -11.69 1.19 17.05
N ARG A 32 -11.62 -0.14 17.06
CA ARG A 32 -11.00 -0.90 18.16
C ARG A 32 -9.49 -0.71 18.28
N ASN A 33 -8.77 -0.58 17.15
CA ASN A 33 -7.30 -0.62 17.14
C ASN A 33 -6.63 0.75 16.99
N ALA A 34 -7.33 1.74 16.46
CA ALA A 34 -6.81 3.10 16.25
C ALA A 34 -7.58 4.18 17.03
N GLY A 35 -8.75 3.83 17.57
CA GLY A 35 -9.71 4.73 18.23
C GLY A 35 -10.81 5.17 17.28
N THR A 36 -11.78 5.92 17.79
CA THR A 36 -12.81 6.55 16.97
C THR A 36 -12.17 7.54 15.98
N PRO A 37 -12.86 7.93 14.88
CA PRO A 37 -12.37 8.97 13.98
C PRO A 37 -11.94 10.26 14.70
N GLU A 38 -12.65 10.68 15.74
CA GLU A 38 -12.35 11.88 16.54
C GLU A 38 -11.08 11.69 17.38
N GLU A 39 -10.92 10.54 18.04
CA GLU A 39 -9.74 10.21 18.84
C GLU A 39 -8.50 10.07 17.94
N ARG A 40 -8.67 9.49 16.78
CA ARG A 40 -7.60 9.39 15.77
C ARG A 40 -7.22 10.76 15.23
N ALA A 41 -8.21 11.60 14.88
CA ALA A 41 -8.00 12.96 14.41
C ALA A 41 -7.26 13.83 15.43
N ALA A 42 -7.58 13.70 16.72
CA ALA A 42 -6.88 14.40 17.79
C ALA A 42 -5.37 14.05 17.80
N LYS A 43 -5.02 12.77 17.69
CA LYS A 43 -3.63 12.30 17.61
C LYS A 43 -2.92 12.84 16.37
N ASP A 44 -3.61 12.81 15.20
CA ASP A 44 -3.04 13.26 13.93
C ASP A 44 -2.75 14.78 13.96
N LYS A 45 -3.63 15.57 14.60
CA LYS A 45 -3.47 17.04 14.75
C LYS A 45 -2.36 17.43 15.71
N GLU A 46 -2.10 16.65 16.75
CA GLU A 46 -1.06 16.93 17.74
C GLU A 46 0.32 17.05 17.09
N ASN A 47 0.66 16.13 16.21
CA ASN A 47 1.93 16.16 15.47
C ASN A 47 1.82 15.37 14.15
N PRO A 48 1.31 15.96 13.07
CA PRO A 48 1.13 15.25 11.79
C PRO A 48 2.43 14.68 11.22
N GLY A 49 3.55 15.41 11.35
CA GLY A 49 4.85 14.96 10.87
C GLY A 49 5.33 13.69 11.58
N LYS A 50 5.13 13.58 12.90
CA LYS A 50 5.45 12.37 13.67
C LYS A 50 4.62 11.17 13.23
N MET A 51 3.37 11.40 12.78
CA MET A 51 2.49 10.34 12.30
C MET A 51 2.97 9.72 10.98
N LEU A 52 3.79 10.42 10.22
CA LEU A 52 4.44 9.90 9.02
C LEU A 52 5.61 8.97 9.34
N LYS A 53 6.15 9.00 10.57
CA LYS A 53 7.33 8.23 11.01
C LYS A 53 8.54 8.52 10.11
N GLN A 54 9.32 7.46 9.75
CA GLN A 54 10.48 7.56 8.86
C GLN A 54 10.14 8.12 7.47
N TYR A 55 8.89 7.97 7.02
CA TYR A 55 8.48 8.43 5.69
C TYR A 55 8.51 9.94 5.52
N ALA A 56 8.43 10.71 6.61
CA ALA A 56 8.56 12.17 6.57
C ALA A 56 9.86 12.64 5.89
N ASN A 57 10.93 11.85 5.99
CA ASN A 57 12.25 12.17 5.43
C ASN A 57 12.33 12.04 3.88
N TYR A 58 11.30 11.48 3.24
CA TYR A 58 11.29 11.25 1.79
C TYR A 58 10.45 12.28 1.03
N PHE A 59 9.75 13.17 1.75
CA PHE A 59 9.03 14.29 1.17
C PHE A 59 9.90 15.56 1.22
N ASP A 60 10.04 16.23 0.10
CA ASP A 60 10.79 17.50 0.01
C ASP A 60 9.94 18.67 0.50
N THR A 61 8.63 18.60 0.27
CA THR A 61 7.62 19.55 0.71
C THR A 61 6.28 18.83 0.86
N TYR A 62 5.35 19.47 1.55
CA TYR A 62 3.97 18.98 1.66
C TYR A 62 2.98 19.97 1.04
N GLU A 63 3.26 21.26 1.16
CA GLU A 63 2.32 22.31 0.77
C GLU A 63 2.01 22.30 -0.71
N GLY A 64 0.74 22.12 -1.06
CA GLY A 64 0.22 22.19 -2.42
C GLY A 64 0.59 21.04 -3.35
N ILE A 65 1.35 20.03 -2.89
CA ILE A 65 1.65 18.85 -3.72
C ILE A 65 0.45 17.91 -3.80
N LYS A 66 0.24 17.31 -4.95
CA LYS A 66 -0.78 16.27 -5.16
C LYS A 66 -0.21 14.90 -4.90
N VAL A 67 -0.75 14.21 -3.90
CA VAL A 67 -0.27 12.88 -3.47
C VAL A 67 -1.31 11.82 -3.77
N ALA A 68 -0.93 10.78 -4.53
CA ALA A 68 -1.68 9.54 -4.61
C ALA A 68 -1.22 8.60 -3.49
N ASN A 69 -2.07 8.34 -2.51
CA ASN A 69 -1.79 7.34 -1.48
C ASN A 69 -2.41 5.99 -1.90
N ILE A 70 -1.58 5.13 -2.47
CA ILE A 70 -1.99 3.86 -3.06
C ILE A 70 -2.19 2.80 -1.98
N CYS A 71 -3.32 2.08 -2.04
CA CYS A 71 -3.76 1.11 -1.03
C CYS A 71 -3.71 1.73 0.39
N GLY A 72 -4.17 2.99 0.49
CA GLY A 72 -3.97 3.82 1.68
C GLY A 72 -4.88 3.47 2.86
N SER A 73 -5.71 2.41 2.72
CA SER A 73 -6.54 1.84 3.77
C SER A 73 -7.33 2.91 4.54
N CYS A 74 -7.31 2.89 5.85
CA CYS A 74 -8.02 3.82 6.74
C CYS A 74 -7.49 5.26 6.74
N GLY A 75 -6.65 5.65 5.80
CA GLY A 75 -6.11 7.01 5.68
C GLY A 75 -5.07 7.39 6.73
N LYS A 76 -4.45 6.39 7.38
CA LYS A 76 -3.49 6.57 8.48
C LYS A 76 -2.33 7.53 8.17
N LYS A 77 -1.96 7.63 6.89
CA LYS A 77 -0.94 8.57 6.40
C LYS A 77 -1.55 9.71 5.59
N ALA A 78 -2.67 9.46 4.93
CA ALA A 78 -3.34 10.46 4.12
C ALA A 78 -3.80 11.67 4.94
N VAL A 79 -4.41 11.44 6.11
CA VAL A 79 -4.87 12.53 6.98
C VAL A 79 -3.70 13.38 7.50
N PRO A 80 -2.61 12.82 8.05
CA PRO A 80 -1.41 13.60 8.39
C PRO A 80 -0.80 14.38 7.23
N LEU A 81 -0.71 13.80 6.02
CA LEU A 81 -0.21 14.50 4.82
C LEU A 81 -1.10 15.70 4.47
N ALA A 82 -2.43 15.54 4.53
CA ALA A 82 -3.38 16.62 4.28
C ALA A 82 -3.30 17.73 5.35
N LEU A 83 -3.05 17.38 6.62
CA LEU A 83 -2.82 18.35 7.70
C LEU A 83 -1.52 19.15 7.50
N LEU A 84 -0.55 18.60 6.79
CA LEU A 84 0.71 19.26 6.42
C LEU A 84 0.61 20.09 5.14
N GLY A 85 -0.57 20.13 4.49
CA GLY A 85 -0.83 20.98 3.33
C GLY A 85 -0.85 20.25 1.97
N ALA A 86 -0.71 18.92 1.94
CA ALA A 86 -0.80 18.16 0.70
C ALA A 86 -2.26 17.95 0.24
N GLU A 87 -2.48 17.94 -1.08
CA GLU A 87 -3.73 17.51 -1.71
C GLU A 87 -3.69 15.99 -1.89
N VAL A 88 -4.27 15.24 -0.95
CA VAL A 88 -4.17 13.78 -0.94
C VAL A 88 -5.40 13.11 -1.54
N THR A 89 -5.18 12.16 -2.45
CA THR A 89 -6.20 11.20 -2.90
C THR A 89 -5.77 9.78 -2.50
N VAL A 90 -6.59 9.11 -1.72
CA VAL A 90 -6.43 7.70 -1.38
C VAL A 90 -7.07 6.84 -2.46
N PHE A 91 -6.38 5.78 -2.89
CA PHE A 91 -6.92 4.72 -3.72
C PHE A 91 -6.90 3.43 -2.93
N ASP A 92 -8.07 2.85 -2.69
CA ASP A 92 -8.20 1.61 -1.92
C ASP A 92 -9.45 0.84 -2.35
N ILE A 93 -9.51 -0.43 -2.05
CA ILE A 93 -10.58 -1.30 -2.52
C ILE A 93 -11.80 -1.34 -1.57
N SER A 94 -11.65 -0.83 -0.32
CA SER A 94 -12.66 -0.96 0.75
C SER A 94 -13.46 0.33 0.99
N GLU A 95 -14.81 0.21 0.95
CA GLU A 95 -15.73 1.28 1.34
C GLU A 95 -15.70 1.54 2.86
N ALA A 96 -15.49 0.51 3.66
CA ALA A 96 -15.40 0.64 5.11
C ALA A 96 -14.14 1.41 5.53
N ASN A 97 -13.01 1.15 4.87
CA ASN A 97 -11.79 1.95 5.02
C ASN A 97 -12.00 3.41 4.64
N LYS A 98 -12.67 3.67 3.50
CA LYS A 98 -13.04 5.02 3.07
C LYS A 98 -13.85 5.74 4.13
N LYS A 99 -14.89 5.09 4.65
CA LYS A 99 -15.75 5.68 5.67
C LYS A 99 -14.93 6.19 6.84
N TYR A 100 -14.08 5.32 7.42
CA TYR A 100 -13.24 5.67 8.55
C TYR A 100 -12.25 6.81 8.21
N ALA A 101 -11.59 6.73 7.06
CA ALA A 101 -10.61 7.73 6.62
C ALA A 101 -11.24 9.13 6.44
N VAL A 102 -12.39 9.20 5.78
CA VAL A 102 -13.10 10.46 5.50
C VAL A 102 -13.67 11.07 6.79
N GLU A 103 -14.22 10.25 7.68
CA GLU A 103 -14.69 10.72 9.00
C GLU A 103 -13.53 11.24 9.84
N THR A 104 -12.36 10.56 9.83
CA THR A 104 -11.14 11.01 10.51
C THR A 104 -10.65 12.35 9.92
N ALA A 105 -10.58 12.50 8.61
CA ALA A 105 -10.18 13.75 7.97
C ALA A 105 -11.10 14.92 8.35
N LYS A 106 -12.42 14.67 8.30
CA LYS A 106 -13.42 15.67 8.72
C LYS A 106 -13.26 16.07 10.19
N ALA A 107 -13.06 15.12 11.10
CA ALA A 107 -12.83 15.39 12.51
C ALA A 107 -11.49 16.12 12.75
N ALA A 108 -10.50 15.90 11.91
CA ALA A 108 -9.23 16.62 11.93
C ALA A 108 -9.34 18.06 11.39
N GLY A 109 -10.44 18.43 10.73
CA GLY A 109 -10.63 19.75 10.11
C GLY A 109 -9.92 19.87 8.75
N THR A 110 -9.67 18.75 8.08
CA THR A 110 -9.08 18.68 6.74
C THR A 110 -9.94 17.84 5.81
N THR A 111 -9.52 17.71 4.55
CA THR A 111 -10.19 16.90 3.55
C THR A 111 -9.18 16.01 2.79
N ILE A 112 -9.62 14.84 2.41
CA ILE A 112 -8.88 13.94 1.50
C ILE A 112 -9.83 13.49 0.40
N GLY A 113 -9.31 13.29 -0.82
CA GLY A 113 -9.97 12.52 -1.85
C GLY A 113 -9.90 11.02 -1.49
N TYR A 114 -10.92 10.25 -1.87
CA TYR A 114 -10.89 8.80 -1.67
C TYR A 114 -11.66 8.10 -2.79
N GLU A 115 -10.92 7.36 -3.60
CA GLU A 115 -11.47 6.55 -4.69
C GLU A 115 -11.49 5.08 -4.26
N VAL A 116 -12.69 4.48 -4.25
CA VAL A 116 -12.83 3.05 -3.97
C VAL A 116 -12.78 2.30 -5.29
N CYS A 117 -11.64 1.71 -5.57
CA CYS A 117 -11.39 1.00 -6.83
C CYS A 117 -10.30 -0.07 -6.67
N ASP A 118 -10.26 -1.01 -7.60
CA ASP A 118 -9.02 -1.71 -7.91
C ASP A 118 -8.08 -0.72 -8.60
N ILE A 119 -6.87 -0.55 -8.07
CA ILE A 119 -5.89 0.39 -8.65
C ILE A 119 -5.47 0.00 -10.07
N MET A 120 -5.59 -1.28 -10.43
CA MET A 120 -5.32 -1.74 -11.79
C MET A 120 -6.39 -1.33 -12.81
N GLU A 121 -7.57 -0.93 -12.33
CA GLU A 121 -8.72 -0.50 -13.12
C GLU A 121 -9.03 1.01 -12.98
N ILE A 122 -8.07 1.77 -12.44
CA ILE A 122 -8.23 3.21 -12.25
C ILE A 122 -8.55 3.94 -13.56
N ASP A 123 -9.45 4.91 -13.47
CA ASP A 123 -9.78 5.79 -14.60
C ASP A 123 -8.60 6.72 -14.98
N MET A 124 -7.78 6.26 -15.92
CA MET A 124 -6.64 7.03 -16.41
C MET A 124 -7.04 8.34 -17.10
N SER A 125 -8.28 8.48 -17.61
CA SER A 125 -8.71 9.75 -18.19
C SER A 125 -8.77 10.87 -17.16
N LYS A 126 -8.91 10.52 -15.88
CA LYS A 126 -8.99 11.45 -14.74
C LYS A 126 -7.62 11.69 -14.08
N TYR A 127 -6.74 10.69 -14.10
CA TYR A 127 -5.55 10.70 -13.23
C TYR A 127 -4.21 10.57 -13.95
N GLU A 128 -4.17 10.41 -15.28
CA GLU A 128 -2.91 10.34 -16.02
C GLU A 128 -2.11 11.64 -15.88
N GLY A 129 -0.85 11.54 -15.42
CA GLY A 129 0.02 12.69 -15.22
C GLY A 129 -0.48 13.69 -14.18
N PHE A 130 -1.24 13.25 -13.19
CA PHE A 130 -1.93 14.16 -12.27
C PHE A 130 -1.17 14.41 -10.96
N PHE A 131 -0.42 13.41 -10.46
CA PHE A 131 0.19 13.46 -9.14
C PHE A 131 1.67 13.89 -9.19
N ASP A 132 2.06 14.68 -8.19
CA ASP A 132 3.45 15.03 -7.95
C ASP A 132 4.18 13.88 -7.24
N VAL A 133 3.49 13.20 -6.32
CA VAL A 133 4.02 12.10 -5.52
C VAL A 133 3.05 10.93 -5.50
N ILE A 134 3.58 9.73 -5.71
CA ILE A 134 2.92 8.48 -5.29
C ILE A 134 3.55 8.06 -3.97
N PHE A 135 2.70 7.77 -3.00
CA PHE A 135 3.10 7.23 -1.71
C PHE A 135 2.35 5.94 -1.41
N MET A 136 3.11 4.90 -1.09
CA MET A 136 2.58 3.61 -0.67
C MET A 136 3.42 3.03 0.46
N GLU A 137 2.76 2.36 1.43
CA GLU A 137 3.43 1.81 2.59
C GLU A 137 2.70 0.59 3.16
N GLY A 138 3.46 -0.38 3.66
CA GLY A 138 2.91 -1.39 4.55
C GLY A 138 2.37 -2.67 3.89
N GLY A 139 3.08 -3.21 2.93
CA GLY A 139 2.77 -4.53 2.37
C GLY A 139 1.71 -4.48 1.27
N ILE A 140 2.07 -3.95 0.12
CA ILE A 140 1.19 -3.69 -1.02
C ILE A 140 1.53 -4.59 -2.21
N LEU A 141 2.82 -4.68 -2.56
CA LEU A 141 3.26 -5.30 -3.81
C LEU A 141 2.82 -6.76 -3.95
N HIS A 142 2.76 -7.47 -2.85
CA HIS A 142 2.40 -8.89 -2.84
C HIS A 142 0.93 -9.18 -3.23
N TYR A 143 0.04 -8.17 -3.24
CA TYR A 143 -1.34 -8.32 -3.71
C TYR A 143 -1.46 -8.30 -5.23
N PHE A 144 -0.44 -7.86 -5.95
CA PHE A 144 -0.43 -7.78 -7.41
C PHE A 144 0.38 -8.94 -7.99
N HIS A 145 -0.21 -9.66 -8.95
CA HIS A 145 0.44 -10.84 -9.55
C HIS A 145 1.44 -10.47 -10.64
N ASP A 146 1.31 -9.29 -11.24
CA ASP A 146 2.19 -8.70 -12.25
C ASP A 146 2.70 -7.34 -11.76
N ILE A 147 3.93 -7.33 -11.24
CA ILE A 147 4.56 -6.12 -10.71
C ILE A 147 4.89 -5.11 -11.84
N ASP A 148 5.15 -5.58 -13.06
CA ASP A 148 5.43 -4.69 -14.19
C ASP A 148 4.16 -3.96 -14.63
N ALA A 149 3.02 -4.65 -14.68
CA ALA A 149 1.73 -4.02 -14.92
C ALA A 149 1.40 -2.98 -13.85
N PHE A 150 1.64 -3.30 -12.57
CA PHE A 150 1.47 -2.38 -11.45
C PHE A 150 2.36 -1.14 -11.59
N MET A 151 3.67 -1.31 -11.84
CA MET A 151 4.59 -0.17 -11.99
C MET A 151 4.26 0.70 -13.21
N LYS A 152 3.72 0.13 -14.29
CA LYS A 152 3.18 0.92 -15.44
C LYS A 152 2.02 1.81 -15.04
N VAL A 153 1.11 1.33 -14.19
CA VAL A 153 0.02 2.14 -13.64
C VAL A 153 0.60 3.27 -12.80
N MET A 154 1.54 2.98 -11.90
CA MET A 154 2.21 4.01 -11.08
C MET A 154 2.89 5.08 -11.94
N ASN A 155 3.61 4.66 -12.97
CA ASN A 155 4.26 5.61 -13.88
C ASN A 155 3.24 6.54 -14.56
N LYS A 156 2.14 6.00 -15.06
CA LYS A 156 1.10 6.81 -15.73
C LYS A 156 0.45 7.85 -14.83
N LEU A 157 0.26 7.55 -13.54
CA LEU A 157 -0.36 8.47 -12.59
C LEU A 157 0.52 9.69 -12.28
N LEU A 158 1.84 9.55 -12.34
CA LEU A 158 2.78 10.62 -12.03
C LEU A 158 2.92 11.61 -13.17
N LYS A 159 3.10 12.88 -12.80
CA LYS A 159 3.64 13.91 -13.69
C LYS A 159 5.06 13.54 -14.14
N PRO A 160 5.55 14.10 -15.27
CA PRO A 160 6.98 14.04 -15.59
C PRO A 160 7.82 14.51 -14.37
N ASN A 161 8.90 13.83 -14.06
CA ASN A 161 9.74 14.06 -12.87
C ASN A 161 9.00 13.90 -11.51
N GLY A 162 7.82 13.32 -11.51
CA GLY A 162 7.10 12.99 -10.28
C GLY A 162 7.80 11.87 -9.49
N LYS A 163 7.67 11.91 -8.17
CA LYS A 163 8.35 11.03 -7.22
C LYS A 163 7.47 9.86 -6.80
N MET A 164 7.99 8.65 -6.82
CA MET A 164 7.40 7.49 -6.18
C MET A 164 8.15 7.16 -4.89
N ILE A 165 7.42 7.09 -3.78
CA ILE A 165 7.88 6.62 -2.46
C ILE A 165 7.17 5.28 -2.23
N CYS A 166 7.90 4.17 -2.40
CA CYS A 166 7.38 2.82 -2.27
C CYS A 166 8.06 2.14 -1.07
N SER A 167 7.33 1.99 0.03
CA SER A 167 7.78 1.22 1.18
C SER A 167 6.95 -0.05 1.30
N ASP A 168 7.64 -1.19 1.42
CA ASP A 168 6.97 -2.48 1.49
C ASP A 168 7.75 -3.45 2.37
N PHE A 169 7.16 -4.61 2.66
CA PHE A 169 7.85 -5.68 3.36
C PHE A 169 9.08 -6.14 2.60
N HIS A 170 10.19 -6.26 3.32
CA HIS A 170 11.42 -6.72 2.70
C HIS A 170 11.26 -8.16 2.20
N PRO A 171 11.70 -8.48 0.97
CA PRO A 171 11.61 -9.84 0.41
C PRO A 171 12.26 -10.93 1.27
N PHE A 172 13.15 -10.56 2.17
CA PHE A 172 13.75 -11.49 3.13
C PHE A 172 12.70 -12.14 4.03
N THR A 173 11.62 -11.42 4.38
CA THR A 173 10.48 -11.97 5.13
C THR A 173 9.76 -13.10 4.42
N LYS A 174 10.02 -13.29 3.12
CA LYS A 174 9.48 -14.39 2.32
C LYS A 174 9.99 -15.77 2.78
N ILE A 175 11.22 -15.80 3.27
CA ILE A 175 11.94 -17.03 3.62
C ILE A 175 12.26 -17.15 5.11
N SER A 176 12.09 -16.07 5.88
CA SER A 176 12.34 -16.07 7.32
C SER A 176 11.03 -15.97 8.09
N ASP A 177 10.97 -16.60 9.24
CA ASP A 177 10.00 -16.27 10.27
C ASP A 177 10.56 -15.19 11.23
N ALA A 178 9.72 -14.71 12.11
CA ALA A 178 10.08 -13.67 13.08
C ALA A 178 11.21 -14.06 14.05
N LEU A 179 11.48 -15.34 14.19
CA LEU A 179 12.44 -15.90 15.16
C LEU A 179 13.80 -16.17 14.53
N GLY A 180 13.92 -16.01 13.22
CA GLY A 180 15.17 -16.20 12.47
C GLY A 180 15.19 -17.44 11.59
N LEU A 181 16.28 -17.59 10.88
CA LEU A 181 16.47 -18.60 9.84
C LEU A 181 16.75 -19.99 10.42
N GLN A 182 15.73 -20.73 10.81
CA GLN A 182 15.94 -22.13 11.09
C GLN A 182 15.85 -22.99 9.79
N GLN A 183 14.80 -22.78 9.02
CA GLN A 183 14.63 -23.37 7.69
C GLN A 183 13.76 -22.43 6.83
N PRO A 184 14.12 -22.19 5.57
CA PRO A 184 13.24 -21.45 4.68
C PRO A 184 11.90 -22.19 4.51
N THR A 185 10.80 -21.47 4.68
CA THR A 185 9.44 -22.02 4.51
C THR A 185 9.06 -22.18 3.04
N MET A 186 9.75 -21.45 2.16
CA MET A 186 9.59 -21.51 0.70
C MET A 186 10.86 -21.03 -0.01
N SER A 187 10.98 -21.32 -1.31
CA SER A 187 12.08 -20.78 -2.11
C SER A 187 11.97 -19.26 -2.24
N TYR A 188 13.07 -18.54 -2.02
CA TYR A 188 13.17 -17.11 -2.31
C TYR A 188 12.85 -16.77 -3.77
N PHE A 189 13.12 -17.69 -4.68
CA PHE A 189 12.92 -17.54 -6.13
C PHE A 189 11.59 -18.10 -6.64
N SER A 190 10.71 -18.59 -5.75
CA SER A 190 9.38 -19.04 -6.17
C SER A 190 8.59 -17.87 -6.74
N THR A 191 7.91 -18.12 -7.85
CA THR A 191 6.97 -17.19 -8.51
C THR A 191 5.52 -17.64 -8.31
N ASP A 192 5.28 -18.62 -7.45
CA ASP A 192 3.96 -19.17 -7.20
C ASP A 192 3.02 -18.12 -6.57
N ILE A 193 1.76 -18.22 -6.98
CA ILE A 193 0.65 -17.52 -6.32
C ILE A 193 0.10 -18.46 -5.24
N PHE A 194 -0.08 -17.96 -4.05
CA PHE A 194 -0.61 -18.72 -2.92
C PHE A 194 -1.72 -17.95 -2.22
N GLU A 195 -2.59 -18.69 -1.55
CA GLU A 195 -3.63 -18.11 -0.70
C GLU A 195 -3.12 -17.93 0.74
N GLY A 196 -3.48 -16.81 1.35
CA GLY A 196 -3.15 -16.52 2.72
C GLY A 196 -4.13 -15.55 3.34
N GLU A 197 -3.95 -15.30 4.61
CA GLU A 197 -4.80 -14.38 5.35
C GLU A 197 -4.36 -12.94 5.10
N MET A 198 -5.32 -11.99 5.13
CA MET A 198 -4.98 -10.58 5.10
C MET A 198 -4.21 -10.17 6.38
N ALA A 199 -3.41 -9.10 6.30
CA ALA A 199 -2.49 -8.69 7.36
C ALA A 199 -3.16 -8.49 8.74
N HIS A 200 -4.41 -8.04 8.78
CA HIS A 200 -5.15 -7.80 10.02
C HIS A 200 -5.77 -9.06 10.64
N ALA A 201 -5.83 -10.18 9.91
CA ALA A 201 -6.43 -11.42 10.42
C ALA A 201 -5.80 -11.90 11.73
N ARG A 202 -4.51 -11.63 11.94
CA ARG A 202 -3.78 -11.97 13.18
C ARG A 202 -4.29 -11.30 14.45
N PHE A 203 -5.09 -10.23 14.32
CA PHE A 203 -5.65 -9.49 15.47
C PHE A 203 -7.04 -9.98 15.88
N TYR A 204 -7.59 -10.96 15.16
CA TYR A 204 -8.85 -11.61 15.52
C TYR A 204 -8.59 -12.94 16.21
N ASP A 205 -9.54 -13.37 17.05
CA ASP A 205 -9.54 -14.73 17.57
C ASP A 205 -9.74 -15.77 16.45
N GLU A 206 -9.44 -17.03 16.74
CA GLU A 206 -9.41 -18.10 15.74
C GLU A 206 -10.78 -18.33 15.08
N GLU A 207 -11.88 -18.13 15.80
CA GLU A 207 -13.24 -18.35 15.31
C GLU A 207 -13.61 -17.30 14.26
N ILE A 208 -13.33 -16.04 14.53
CA ILE A 208 -13.56 -14.93 13.58
C ILE A 208 -12.58 -15.04 12.41
N ARG A 209 -11.31 -15.32 12.69
CA ARG A 209 -10.25 -15.43 11.69
C ARG A 209 -10.58 -16.44 10.58
N ARG A 210 -11.22 -17.57 10.93
CA ARG A 210 -11.67 -18.58 9.96
C ARG A 210 -12.77 -18.08 9.03
N GLN A 211 -13.48 -17.02 9.37
CA GLN A 211 -14.55 -16.43 8.56
C GLN A 211 -14.03 -15.39 7.57
N ILE A 212 -12.81 -14.87 7.80
CA ILE A 212 -12.20 -13.86 6.93
C ILE A 212 -11.83 -14.51 5.59
N PRO A 213 -12.29 -13.97 4.45
CA PRO A 213 -11.86 -14.43 3.13
C PRO A 213 -10.34 -14.35 2.99
N LYS A 214 -9.75 -15.36 2.36
CA LYS A 214 -8.32 -15.35 2.07
C LYS A 214 -8.02 -14.42 0.91
N CYS A 215 -6.80 -13.92 0.86
CA CYS A 215 -6.24 -13.16 -0.25
C CYS A 215 -5.28 -14.03 -1.07
N GLN A 216 -5.10 -13.67 -2.33
CA GLN A 216 -4.06 -14.26 -3.16
C GLN A 216 -2.80 -13.38 -3.12
N TYR A 217 -1.64 -14.01 -3.03
CA TYR A 217 -0.35 -13.33 -2.90
C TYR A 217 0.66 -13.85 -3.91
N ARG A 218 1.46 -12.93 -4.44
CA ARG A 218 2.72 -13.24 -5.10
C ARG A 218 3.83 -12.48 -4.40
N LYS A 219 4.81 -13.19 -3.84
CA LYS A 219 5.97 -12.55 -3.17
C LYS A 219 7.11 -12.40 -4.16
N TYR A 220 7.68 -11.22 -4.21
CA TYR A 220 8.74 -10.83 -5.14
C TYR A 220 10.12 -10.92 -4.49
N THR A 221 11.14 -11.14 -5.30
CA THR A 221 12.54 -10.94 -4.91
C THR A 221 12.90 -9.46 -4.97
N ILE A 222 13.98 -9.04 -4.31
CA ILE A 222 14.50 -7.67 -4.44
C ILE A 222 14.82 -7.30 -5.89
N SER A 223 15.41 -8.24 -6.63
CA SER A 223 15.76 -7.99 -8.03
C SER A 223 14.54 -7.80 -8.92
N GLU A 224 13.45 -8.53 -8.71
CA GLU A 224 12.20 -8.31 -9.44
C GLU A 224 11.64 -6.90 -9.16
N ILE A 225 11.63 -6.47 -7.90
CA ILE A 225 11.13 -5.14 -7.52
C ILE A 225 11.96 -4.03 -8.17
N ILE A 226 13.29 -4.08 -8.00
CA ILE A 226 14.19 -3.05 -8.54
C ILE A 226 14.14 -3.01 -10.07
N ASN A 227 14.19 -4.18 -10.72
CA ASN A 227 14.15 -4.26 -12.18
C ASN A 227 12.81 -3.79 -12.73
N SER A 228 11.70 -4.07 -12.04
CA SER A 228 10.39 -3.58 -12.45
C SER A 228 10.28 -2.05 -12.34
N ILE A 229 10.80 -1.45 -11.28
CA ILE A 229 10.87 0.01 -11.16
C ILE A 229 11.64 0.61 -12.33
N ILE A 230 12.87 0.15 -12.56
CA ILE A 230 13.75 0.67 -13.63
C ILE A 230 13.16 0.38 -15.02
N GLY A 231 12.66 -0.83 -15.25
CA GLY A 231 12.11 -1.27 -16.53
C GLY A 231 10.81 -0.57 -16.94
N ASN A 232 10.12 0.06 -16.01
CA ASN A 232 8.86 0.76 -16.27
C ASN A 232 8.97 2.29 -16.20
N GLY A 233 10.13 2.84 -16.58
CA GLY A 233 10.32 4.26 -16.83
C GLY A 233 10.58 5.10 -15.59
N PHE A 234 11.20 4.50 -14.57
CA PHE A 234 11.68 5.20 -13.39
C PHE A 234 13.21 5.18 -13.30
N THR A 235 13.77 6.24 -12.75
CA THR A 235 15.14 6.25 -12.24
C THR A 235 15.08 5.99 -10.74
N LEU A 236 15.68 4.90 -10.28
CA LEU A 236 15.79 4.60 -8.86
C LEU A 236 16.89 5.49 -8.25
N GLU A 237 16.50 6.41 -7.36
CA GLU A 237 17.44 7.32 -6.70
C GLU A 237 17.97 6.75 -5.39
N ARG A 238 17.12 6.01 -4.66
CA ARG A 238 17.47 5.52 -3.32
C ARG A 238 16.71 4.23 -3.01
N PHE A 239 17.37 3.32 -2.31
CA PHE A 239 16.78 2.10 -1.77
C PHE A 239 17.31 1.90 -0.35
N ASP A 240 16.44 2.11 0.64
CA ASP A 240 16.76 1.97 2.05
C ASP A 240 16.17 0.68 2.60
N GLU A 241 16.94 -0.07 3.37
CA GLU A 241 16.47 -1.22 4.13
C GLU A 241 16.27 -0.82 5.60
N HIS A 242 15.19 -1.31 6.18
CA HIS A 242 14.85 -1.03 7.58
C HIS A 242 14.81 -2.33 8.39
N PRO A 243 15.27 -2.30 9.65
CA PRO A 243 15.21 -3.46 10.52
C PRO A 243 13.78 -3.99 10.71
N SER A 244 13.64 -5.29 10.89
CA SER A 244 12.38 -5.89 11.31
C SER A 244 12.01 -5.47 12.73
N TRP A 245 10.75 -5.25 12.98
CA TRP A 245 10.23 -4.91 14.32
C TRP A 245 10.35 -6.06 15.31
N GLU A 246 10.42 -7.30 14.81
CA GLU A 246 10.48 -8.52 15.62
C GLU A 246 11.94 -8.98 15.86
N ASN A 247 12.84 -8.63 14.93
CA ASN A 247 14.26 -8.96 15.03
C ASN A 247 15.08 -7.91 14.25
N ASP A 248 15.72 -7.00 14.95
CA ASP A 248 16.46 -5.88 14.38
C ASP A 248 17.77 -6.28 13.67
N MET A 249 18.19 -7.53 13.79
CA MET A 249 19.30 -8.10 13.00
C MET A 249 18.91 -8.49 11.59
N LEU A 250 17.62 -8.47 11.26
CA LEU A 250 17.09 -8.87 9.95
C LEU A 250 16.35 -7.70 9.29
N PRO A 251 16.41 -7.55 7.95
CA PRO A 251 15.63 -6.56 7.26
C PRO A 251 14.13 -6.95 7.28
N GLY A 252 13.26 -6.00 7.66
CA GLY A 252 11.82 -6.21 7.73
C GLY A 252 11.04 -5.44 6.67
N GLU A 253 11.52 -4.26 6.31
CA GLU A 253 10.92 -3.38 5.31
C GLU A 253 12.02 -2.78 4.42
N PHE A 254 11.63 -2.27 3.26
CA PHE A 254 12.46 -1.40 2.43
C PHE A 254 11.68 -0.16 2.03
N THR A 255 12.39 0.89 1.61
CA THR A 255 11.81 2.06 0.96
C THR A 255 12.59 2.39 -0.31
N ALA A 256 11.92 2.31 -1.45
CA ALA A 256 12.46 2.71 -2.74
C ALA A 256 11.95 4.12 -3.10
N ILE A 257 12.86 5.01 -3.44
CA ILE A 257 12.58 6.35 -3.96
C ILE A 257 12.96 6.35 -5.44
N ALA A 258 11.98 6.61 -6.28
CA ALA A 258 12.18 6.60 -7.72
C ALA A 258 11.50 7.81 -8.38
N ILE A 259 12.13 8.32 -9.42
CA ILE A 259 11.64 9.48 -10.18
C ILE A 259 11.18 9.00 -11.55
N LYS A 260 9.98 9.42 -11.96
CA LYS A 260 9.49 9.18 -13.31
C LYS A 260 10.40 9.88 -14.32
N ASN A 261 10.89 9.14 -15.31
CA ASN A 261 11.64 9.68 -16.42
C ASN A 261 10.76 10.62 -17.27
N GLU A 262 11.38 11.54 -18.00
CA GLU A 262 10.69 12.48 -18.91
C GLU A 262 9.89 11.76 -20.02
#